data_fe1128ab93d856be8b77098ad0976c4f
#
_entry.id   fe1128ab93d856be8b77098ad0976c4f
#
_cell.length_a   1.000
_cell.length_b   1.000
_cell.length_c   1.000
_cell.angle_alpha   90.00
_cell.angle_beta   90.00
_cell.angle_gamma   90.00
#
_symmetry.space_group_name_H-M   'P 1'
#
loop_
_entity.id
_entity.type
_entity.pdbx_description
1 polymer ?
#
loop_
_entity_poly.entity_id
_entity_poly.type
_entity_poly.pdbx_seq_one_letter_code
_entity_poly.pdbx_strand_id
1 'polypeptide(L)'
;MTNGRPSSYLRSKRYFAPRVAHNVRMALLKTLSLFVATALAEIVGCFLPYLWLKQDRPAWLLAPAAASLALFAWLLSLHPTASGRVYAAYGGVYIGVAIVWLWAVDKVRPTVTDWVGVAVCFVGMAIIMFGPREAG
;
A
#
# COMPACT_ATOMS: atom_id res chain seq x y z
N MET A 1 25.25 -9.82 -50.00
CA MET A 1 25.71 -8.96 -48.88
C MET A 1 24.81 -9.21 -47.68
N THR A 2 25.17 -10.14 -46.80
CA THR A 2 24.40 -10.54 -45.62
C THR A 2 24.87 -9.71 -44.45
N ASN A 3 23.99 -8.83 -43.98
CA ASN A 3 24.25 -7.93 -42.87
C ASN A 3 24.07 -8.69 -41.53
N GLY A 4 25.17 -9.33 -41.08
CA GLY A 4 25.24 -10.03 -39.79
C GLY A 4 25.22 -9.04 -38.63
N ARG A 5 24.09 -8.87 -37.98
CA ARG A 5 24.03 -8.13 -36.70
C ARG A 5 24.84 -8.88 -35.63
N PRO A 6 25.74 -8.25 -34.92
CA PRO A 6 26.63 -8.92 -33.99
C PRO A 6 25.83 -9.59 -32.86
N SER A 7 26.12 -10.84 -32.58
CA SER A 7 25.50 -11.70 -31.56
C SER A 7 25.61 -11.14 -30.09
N SER A 8 26.49 -10.19 -29.91
CA SER A 8 26.66 -9.45 -28.64
C SER A 8 25.43 -8.64 -28.19
N TYR A 9 24.66 -8.12 -29.15
CA TYR A 9 23.46 -7.32 -28.86
C TYR A 9 22.32 -8.17 -28.26
N LEU A 10 22.17 -9.41 -28.72
CA LEU A 10 21.15 -10.34 -28.22
C LEU A 10 21.55 -10.96 -26.89
N ARG A 11 22.84 -11.03 -26.58
CA ARG A 11 23.36 -11.54 -25.32
C ARG A 11 23.13 -10.48 -24.21
N SER A 12 23.35 -9.20 -24.51
CA SER A 12 23.13 -8.08 -23.57
C SER A 12 21.67 -7.99 -23.12
N LYS A 13 20.70 -8.12 -24.04
CA LYS A 13 19.26 -8.09 -23.69
C LYS A 13 18.83 -9.23 -22.75
N ARG A 14 19.43 -10.42 -22.87
CA ARG A 14 19.07 -11.57 -22.02
C ARG A 14 19.49 -11.43 -20.55
N TYR A 15 20.55 -10.68 -20.27
CA TYR A 15 21.02 -10.44 -18.91
C TYR A 15 20.39 -9.19 -18.27
N PHE A 16 19.92 -8.25 -19.07
CA PHE A 16 19.34 -6.99 -18.57
C PHE A 16 17.89 -7.16 -18.10
N ALA A 17 17.07 -7.91 -18.83
CA ALA A 17 15.65 -8.10 -18.53
C ALA A 17 15.37 -8.71 -17.11
N PRO A 18 16.05 -9.78 -16.68
CA PRO A 18 15.76 -10.37 -15.37
C PRO A 18 16.17 -9.48 -14.18
N ARG A 19 17.24 -8.68 -14.33
CA ARG A 19 17.66 -7.74 -13.29
C ARG A 19 16.69 -6.59 -13.12
N VAL A 20 16.18 -6.05 -14.23
CA VAL A 20 15.18 -4.97 -14.21
C VAL A 20 13.87 -5.47 -13.58
N ALA A 21 13.39 -6.64 -14.00
CA ALA A 21 12.18 -7.24 -13.42
C ALA A 21 12.32 -7.53 -11.94
N HIS A 22 13.47 -8.02 -11.48
CA HIS A 22 13.76 -8.24 -10.07
C HIS A 22 13.75 -6.93 -9.27
N ASN A 23 14.39 -5.87 -9.78
CA ASN A 23 14.45 -4.58 -9.10
C ASN A 23 13.07 -3.91 -9.01
N VAL A 24 12.25 -4.00 -10.07
CA VAL A 24 10.87 -3.50 -10.07
C VAL A 24 10.02 -4.27 -9.05
N ARG A 25 10.14 -5.60 -9.01
CA ARG A 25 9.42 -6.43 -8.04
C ARG A 25 9.80 -6.09 -6.60
N MET A 26 11.09 -5.91 -6.32
CA MET A 26 11.56 -5.52 -4.99
C MET A 26 11.10 -4.12 -4.58
N ALA A 27 11.07 -3.17 -5.52
CA ALA A 27 10.56 -1.83 -5.27
C ALA A 27 9.04 -1.86 -4.96
N LEU A 28 8.25 -2.61 -5.72
CA LEU A 28 6.82 -2.78 -5.48
C LEU A 28 6.54 -3.43 -4.12
N LEU A 29 7.28 -4.49 -3.76
CA LEU A 29 7.13 -5.15 -2.46
C LEU A 29 7.44 -4.20 -1.30
N LYS A 30 8.52 -3.42 -1.40
CA LYS A 30 8.87 -2.40 -0.39
C LYS A 30 7.78 -1.34 -0.25
N THR A 31 7.25 -0.83 -1.36
CA THR A 31 6.18 0.17 -1.34
C THR A 31 4.89 -0.39 -0.74
N LEU A 32 4.49 -1.60 -1.13
CA LEU A 32 3.30 -2.25 -0.57
C LEU A 32 3.45 -2.55 0.93
N SER A 33 4.60 -3.06 1.36
CA SER A 33 4.84 -3.32 2.78
C SER A 33 4.83 -2.03 3.60
N LEU A 34 5.35 -0.94 3.05
CA LEU A 34 5.30 0.37 3.69
C LEU A 34 3.85 0.87 3.82
N PHE A 35 3.02 0.73 2.77
CA PHE A 35 1.60 1.08 2.83
C PHE A 35 0.83 0.25 3.86
N VAL A 36 1.08 -1.06 3.92
CA VAL A 36 0.43 -1.93 4.91
C VAL A 36 0.84 -1.53 6.33
N ALA A 37 2.14 -1.28 6.57
CA ALA A 37 2.62 -0.83 7.88
C ALA A 37 2.00 0.52 8.28
N THR A 38 1.89 1.46 7.32
CA THR A 38 1.25 2.77 7.52
C THR A 38 -0.23 2.60 7.88
N ALA A 39 -0.97 1.75 7.15
CA ALA A 39 -2.38 1.48 7.42
C ALA A 39 -2.60 0.84 8.81
N LEU A 40 -1.77 -0.10 9.19
CA LEU A 40 -1.85 -0.72 10.52
C LEU A 40 -1.57 0.30 11.63
N ALA A 41 -0.57 1.16 11.47
CA ALA A 41 -0.27 2.21 12.44
C ALA A 41 -1.44 3.19 12.60
N GLU A 42 -2.10 3.58 11.50
CA GLU A 42 -3.29 4.44 11.56
C GLU A 42 -4.48 3.74 12.22
N ILE A 43 -4.79 2.52 11.79
CA ILE A 43 -5.93 1.75 12.33
C ILE A 43 -5.76 1.54 13.84
N VAL A 44 -4.57 1.10 14.30
CA VAL A 44 -4.29 0.93 15.72
C VAL A 44 -4.41 2.26 16.46
N GLY A 45 -3.84 3.33 15.89
CA GLY A 45 -3.90 4.67 16.49
C GLY A 45 -5.32 5.22 16.65
N CYS A 46 -6.23 4.87 15.75
CA CYS A 46 -7.64 5.25 15.82
C CYS A 46 -8.48 4.27 16.66
N PHE A 47 -8.14 2.99 16.66
CA PHE A 47 -8.86 1.95 17.38
C PHE A 47 -8.71 2.06 18.91
N LEU A 48 -7.53 2.38 19.40
CA LEU A 48 -7.30 2.52 20.84
C LEU A 48 -8.13 3.63 21.49
N PRO A 49 -8.25 4.85 20.94
CA PRO A 49 -9.19 5.85 21.42
C PRO A 49 -10.66 5.41 21.34
N TYR A 50 -11.03 4.65 20.29
CA TYR A 50 -12.37 4.08 20.17
C TYR A 50 -12.68 3.13 21.34
N LEU A 51 -11.74 2.29 21.75
CA LEU A 51 -11.90 1.41 22.91
C LEU A 51 -12.12 2.21 24.19
N TRP A 52 -11.40 3.31 24.39
CA TRP A 52 -11.59 4.20 25.54
C TRP A 52 -12.96 4.90 25.52
N LEU A 53 -13.34 5.49 24.37
CA LEU A 53 -14.56 6.28 24.25
C LEU A 53 -15.85 5.46 24.25
N LYS A 54 -15.81 4.24 23.73
CA LYS A 54 -17.01 3.42 23.47
C LYS A 54 -17.11 2.14 24.27
N GLN A 55 -16.00 1.68 24.85
CA GLN A 55 -15.95 0.43 25.60
C GLN A 55 -15.43 0.61 27.04
N ASP A 56 -15.43 1.83 27.55
CA ASP A 56 -15.00 2.18 28.92
C ASP A 56 -13.60 1.62 29.28
N ARG A 57 -12.71 1.51 28.28
CA ARG A 57 -11.35 1.05 28.52
C ARG A 57 -10.49 2.17 29.13
N PRO A 58 -9.41 1.81 29.84
CA PRO A 58 -8.59 2.80 30.56
C PRO A 58 -7.98 3.86 29.64
N ALA A 59 -7.93 5.12 30.09
CA ALA A 59 -7.40 6.25 29.34
C ALA A 59 -5.89 6.14 29.01
N TRP A 60 -5.13 5.28 29.68
CA TRP A 60 -3.71 5.05 29.34
C TRP A 60 -3.52 4.55 27.89
N LEU A 61 -4.56 3.97 27.26
CA LEU A 61 -4.54 3.55 25.84
C LEU A 61 -4.32 4.73 24.89
N LEU A 62 -4.57 5.96 25.32
CA LEU A 62 -4.32 7.17 24.53
C LEU A 62 -2.81 7.40 24.27
N ALA A 63 -1.92 6.95 25.16
CA ALA A 63 -0.49 7.09 24.98
C ALA A 63 0.03 6.23 23.80
N PRO A 64 -0.21 4.90 23.73
CA PRO A 64 0.16 4.11 22.57
C PRO A 64 -0.62 4.52 21.31
N ALA A 65 -1.83 5.05 21.41
CA ALA A 65 -2.57 5.60 20.29
C ALA A 65 -1.82 6.78 19.66
N ALA A 66 -1.40 7.76 20.47
CA ALA A 66 -0.63 8.91 20.01
C ALA A 66 0.72 8.48 19.37
N ALA A 67 1.40 7.52 19.98
CA ALA A 67 2.65 6.97 19.43
C ALA A 67 2.40 6.29 18.06
N SER A 68 1.31 5.54 17.92
CA SER A 68 0.93 4.88 16.67
C SER A 68 0.59 5.90 15.57
N LEU A 69 -0.13 6.98 15.87
CA LEU A 69 -0.43 8.05 14.92
C LEU A 69 0.83 8.84 14.54
N ALA A 70 1.76 9.06 15.47
CA ALA A 70 3.04 9.67 15.16
C ALA A 70 3.87 8.78 14.21
N LEU A 71 3.89 7.46 14.46
CA LEU A 71 4.50 6.48 13.57
C LEU A 71 3.83 6.47 12.19
N PHE A 72 2.51 6.53 12.12
CA PHE A 72 1.76 6.65 10.88
C PHE A 72 2.21 7.88 10.07
N ALA A 73 2.24 9.06 10.69
CA ALA A 73 2.66 10.30 10.02
C ALA A 73 4.11 10.21 9.51
N TRP A 74 4.99 9.61 10.29
CA TRP A 74 6.37 9.38 9.89
C TRP A 74 6.47 8.40 8.71
N LEU A 75 5.81 7.24 8.77
CA LEU A 75 5.81 6.26 7.69
C LEU A 75 5.25 6.86 6.39
N LEU A 76 4.19 7.65 6.47
CA LEU A 76 3.58 8.31 5.32
C LEU A 76 4.55 9.30 4.66
N SER A 77 5.42 9.98 5.44
CA SER A 77 6.43 10.89 4.93
C SER A 77 7.58 10.22 4.16
N LEU A 78 7.75 8.90 4.32
CA LEU A 78 8.81 8.15 3.63
C LEU A 78 8.50 7.84 2.16
N HIS A 79 7.33 8.19 1.66
CA HIS A 79 6.94 7.92 0.27
C HIS A 79 7.55 8.96 -0.69
N PRO A 80 8.27 8.53 -1.74
CA PRO A 80 9.09 9.43 -2.57
C PRO A 80 8.36 10.15 -3.70
N THR A 81 7.03 10.00 -3.82
CA THR A 81 6.25 10.51 -4.96
C THR A 81 5.30 11.65 -4.57
N ALA A 82 4.74 12.34 -5.58
CA ALA A 82 3.78 13.41 -5.39
C ALA A 82 2.63 13.00 -4.48
N SER A 83 2.37 13.76 -3.43
CA SER A 83 1.49 13.43 -2.30
C SER A 83 0.10 12.90 -2.68
N GLY A 84 -0.59 13.54 -3.64
CA GLY A 84 -1.95 13.13 -4.02
C GLY A 84 -2.08 11.71 -4.57
N ARG A 85 -1.11 11.26 -5.38
CA ARG A 85 -1.11 9.89 -5.93
C ARG A 85 -0.72 8.85 -4.90
N VAL A 86 0.21 9.20 -4.00
CA VAL A 86 0.58 8.35 -2.87
C VAL A 86 -0.63 8.13 -1.98
N TYR A 87 -1.39 9.18 -1.66
CA TYR A 87 -2.60 9.06 -0.85
C TYR A 87 -3.68 8.21 -1.53
N ALA A 88 -3.84 8.32 -2.85
CA ALA A 88 -4.76 7.48 -3.60
C ALA A 88 -4.35 6.00 -3.58
N ALA A 89 -3.07 5.71 -3.79
CA ALA A 89 -2.53 4.36 -3.70
C ALA A 89 -2.63 3.79 -2.29
N TYR A 90 -2.28 4.59 -1.29
CA TYR A 90 -2.42 4.26 0.12
C TYR A 90 -3.87 3.95 0.48
N GLY A 91 -4.82 4.79 0.06
CA GLY A 91 -6.26 4.60 0.31
C GLY A 91 -6.78 3.25 -0.19
N GLY A 92 -6.34 2.79 -1.37
CA GLY A 92 -6.67 1.47 -1.89
C GLY A 92 -6.16 0.34 -1.00
N VAL A 93 -4.89 0.40 -0.61
CA VAL A 93 -4.28 -0.59 0.31
C VAL A 93 -4.94 -0.55 1.68
N TYR A 94 -5.22 0.65 2.20
CA TYR A 94 -5.90 0.86 3.48
C TYR A 94 -7.24 0.13 3.55
N ILE A 95 -8.06 0.24 2.50
CA ILE A 95 -9.37 -0.46 2.45
C ILE A 95 -9.18 -1.98 2.55
N GLY A 96 -8.19 -2.54 1.85
CA GLY A 96 -7.86 -3.96 1.96
C GLY A 96 -7.44 -4.37 3.38
N VAL A 97 -6.59 -3.58 4.01
CA VAL A 97 -6.15 -3.80 5.41
C VAL A 97 -7.32 -3.67 6.38
N ALA A 98 -8.22 -2.69 6.17
CA ALA A 98 -9.40 -2.49 7.02
C ALA A 98 -10.38 -3.68 6.96
N ILE A 99 -10.57 -4.30 5.80
CA ILE A 99 -11.41 -5.52 5.70
C ILE A 99 -10.75 -6.72 6.38
N VAL A 100 -9.42 -6.84 6.29
CA VAL A 100 -8.70 -7.88 7.05
C VAL A 100 -8.80 -7.61 8.56
N TRP A 101 -8.74 -6.35 8.98
CA TRP A 101 -8.94 -5.94 10.38
C TRP A 101 -10.34 -6.30 10.89
N LEU A 102 -11.39 -5.97 10.12
CA LEU A 102 -12.77 -6.34 10.41
C LEU A 102 -12.89 -7.84 10.71
N TRP A 103 -12.22 -8.67 9.93
CA TRP A 103 -12.22 -10.11 10.14
C TRP A 103 -11.36 -10.54 11.34
N ALA A 104 -10.14 -10.06 11.43
CA ALA A 104 -9.16 -10.54 12.39
C ALA A 104 -9.40 -9.99 13.82
N VAL A 105 -9.78 -8.72 13.94
CA VAL A 105 -9.92 -8.00 15.23
C VAL A 105 -11.37 -7.91 15.66
N ASP A 106 -12.24 -7.41 14.79
CA ASP A 106 -13.67 -7.22 15.11
C ASP A 106 -14.46 -8.53 15.06
N LYS A 107 -13.84 -9.62 14.54
CA LYS A 107 -14.45 -10.98 14.41
C LYS A 107 -15.70 -11.02 13.51
N VAL A 108 -15.88 -10.00 12.68
CA VAL A 108 -16.95 -9.94 11.69
C VAL A 108 -16.45 -10.54 10.37
N ARG A 109 -17.15 -11.52 9.82
CA ARG A 109 -16.78 -12.11 8.54
C ARG A 109 -17.14 -11.16 7.39
N PRO A 110 -16.18 -10.79 6.53
CA PRO A 110 -16.47 -9.99 5.36
C PRO A 110 -17.45 -10.69 4.43
N THR A 111 -18.39 -9.93 3.90
CA THR A 111 -19.39 -10.41 2.92
C THR A 111 -18.81 -10.40 1.51
N VAL A 112 -19.54 -10.99 0.56
CA VAL A 112 -19.15 -10.93 -0.86
C VAL A 112 -19.12 -9.48 -1.36
N THR A 113 -20.05 -8.63 -0.89
CA THR A 113 -20.08 -7.20 -1.21
C THR A 113 -18.86 -6.46 -0.71
N ASP A 114 -18.33 -6.81 0.45
CA ASP A 114 -17.08 -6.21 0.98
C ASP A 114 -15.89 -6.52 0.06
N TRP A 115 -15.76 -7.80 -0.36
CA TRP A 115 -14.70 -8.20 -1.29
C TRP A 115 -14.84 -7.58 -2.67
N VAL A 116 -16.06 -7.42 -3.19
CA VAL A 116 -16.31 -6.70 -4.44
C VAL A 116 -15.93 -5.23 -4.28
N GLY A 117 -16.29 -4.58 -3.17
CA GLY A 117 -15.90 -3.20 -2.88
C GLY A 117 -14.39 -3.03 -2.85
N VAL A 118 -13.66 -3.91 -2.16
CA VAL A 118 -12.18 -3.93 -2.14
C VAL A 118 -11.62 -4.06 -3.55
N ALA A 119 -12.15 -4.99 -4.36
CA ALA A 119 -11.67 -5.18 -5.73
C ALA A 119 -11.84 -3.93 -6.60
N VAL A 120 -12.99 -3.25 -6.51
CA VAL A 120 -13.25 -1.99 -7.20
C VAL A 120 -12.27 -0.89 -6.75
N CYS A 121 -12.00 -0.79 -5.44
CA CYS A 121 -11.02 0.17 -4.92
C CYS A 121 -9.61 -0.09 -5.44
N PHE A 122 -9.18 -1.36 -5.52
CA PHE A 122 -7.90 -1.72 -6.12
C PHE A 122 -7.82 -1.39 -7.60
N VAL A 123 -8.89 -1.60 -8.36
CA VAL A 123 -8.96 -1.20 -9.78
C VAL A 123 -8.86 0.32 -9.89
N GLY A 124 -9.61 1.08 -9.10
CA GLY A 124 -9.53 2.55 -9.07
C GLY A 124 -8.12 3.06 -8.74
N MET A 125 -7.50 2.48 -7.71
CA MET A 125 -6.11 2.77 -7.35
C MET A 125 -5.15 2.49 -8.51
N ALA A 126 -5.28 1.33 -9.16
CA ALA A 126 -4.43 0.96 -10.29
C ALA A 126 -4.56 1.93 -11.46
N ILE A 127 -5.78 2.39 -11.77
CA ILE A 127 -6.03 3.42 -12.80
C ILE A 127 -5.29 4.72 -12.45
N ILE A 128 -5.39 5.19 -11.20
CA ILE A 128 -4.71 6.41 -10.75
C ILE A 128 -3.18 6.26 -10.81
N MET A 129 -2.66 5.11 -10.45
CA MET A 129 -1.22 4.86 -10.40
C MET A 129 -0.59 4.66 -11.78
N PHE A 130 -1.26 3.93 -12.66
CA PHE A 130 -0.73 3.46 -13.94
C PHE A 130 -1.40 4.09 -15.16
N GLY A 131 -2.43 4.90 -14.98
CA GLY A 131 -3.12 5.59 -16.07
C GLY A 131 -2.16 6.46 -16.92
N PRO A 132 -2.45 6.66 -18.21
CA PRO A 132 -1.65 7.49 -19.11
C PRO A 132 -1.56 8.91 -18.54
N ARG A 133 -0.38 9.51 -18.68
CA ARG A 133 -0.09 10.87 -18.23
C ARG A 133 -0.09 11.78 -19.43
N GLU A 134 -1.02 12.72 -19.50
CA GLU A 134 -0.83 13.85 -20.37
C GLU A 134 0.33 14.70 -19.80
N ALA A 135 1.33 14.94 -20.65
CA ALA A 135 2.41 15.85 -20.33
C ALA A 135 1.82 17.27 -20.34
N GLY A 136 1.57 17.83 -19.15
CA GLY A 136 1.23 19.24 -18.99
C GLY A 136 2.50 20.09 -19.04
#